data_81e70df2d6071b484511248852de8d9e
#
_entry.id   81e70df2d6071b484511248852de8d9e
#
_cell.length_a   1.000
_cell.length_b   1.000
_cell.length_c   1.000
_cell.angle_alpha   90.00
_cell.angle_beta   90.00
_cell.angle_gamma   90.00
#
_symmetry.space_group_name_H-M   'P 1'
#
loop_
_entity.id
_entity.type
_entity.pdbx_description
1 polymer ?
#
loop_
_entity_poly.entity_id
_entity_poly.type
_entity_poly.pdbx_seq_one_letter_code
_entity_poly.pdbx_strand_id
1 'polypeptide(L)'
;RTFPVIHLTGTNGKTSTTRMIESLLREMGLTTGRFTSPHLHSFRERIAIGGEPISAERLIEIYDQVLPFVEMVDERTVAAGGSRLNFFMMSVVLAYAAFADAPVDVAVVEVGLGGRWDATNVADGQVAVITPVAIDHTRLLGSTVEEIATEKSGIIKAGAIAVSSVQEREVADILADRAEEVGARIVFQANDFGVTAREVAVGGQQLSFRGLAGDYPDVFLPLHGEHQASNAATAIVAVEAFIGGGEARLDPDVVRAGLAAVTSPGRLEIVRRSPTVLVDAAHNPAGMRALTAGLEDAFAFARMVGVVAILSDKDAETMLELLEPSLDHIVITRNTSPRSMDPARLGALAVEIFGEDRVTVVRDLPDALDRAATIAEAEGGGGIGSGVLVTGSVVTVADARMLLGVTSS
;
A
#
# COMPACT_ATOMS: atom_id res chain seq x y z
N ARG A 1 -20.87 9.98 -15.38
CA ARG A 1 -20.21 9.37 -14.22
C ARG A 1 -21.30 8.72 -13.38
N THR A 2 -21.18 7.43 -13.16
CA THR A 2 -22.29 6.60 -12.65
C THR A 2 -22.18 6.29 -11.16
N PHE A 3 -21.05 6.57 -10.53
CA PHE A 3 -20.79 6.35 -9.10
C PHE A 3 -19.84 7.40 -8.53
N PRO A 4 -19.97 7.73 -7.22
CA PRO A 4 -19.05 8.59 -6.51
C PRO A 4 -17.71 7.90 -6.25
N VAL A 5 -16.64 8.69 -6.09
CA VAL A 5 -15.28 8.18 -5.92
C VAL A 5 -14.59 8.79 -4.71
N ILE A 6 -13.97 7.94 -3.90
CA ILE A 6 -12.91 8.32 -2.96
C ILE A 6 -11.58 7.99 -3.65
N HIS A 7 -10.78 9.00 -3.94
CA HIS A 7 -9.57 8.88 -4.74
C HIS A 7 -8.32 9.04 -3.88
N LEU A 8 -7.40 8.06 -3.92
CA LEU A 8 -6.24 8.02 -3.03
C LEU A 8 -4.92 8.14 -3.79
N THR A 9 -4.02 9.00 -3.29
CA THR A 9 -2.62 9.06 -3.69
C THR A 9 -1.69 9.09 -2.47
N GLY A 10 -0.39 9.05 -2.71
CA GLY A 10 0.68 9.09 -1.71
C GLY A 10 1.87 8.26 -2.17
N THR A 11 2.93 8.24 -1.38
CA THR A 11 4.07 7.34 -1.65
C THR A 11 3.84 5.99 -0.98
N ASN A 12 3.59 5.97 0.32
CA ASN A 12 3.34 4.75 1.10
C ASN A 12 1.95 4.79 1.74
N GLY A 13 1.40 3.63 2.12
CA GLY A 13 0.13 3.52 2.82
C GLY A 13 -1.13 3.47 1.95
N LYS A 14 -1.06 3.80 0.66
CA LYS A 14 -2.21 3.83 -0.25
C LYS A 14 -3.10 2.58 -0.17
N THR A 15 -2.56 1.42 -0.46
CA THR A 15 -3.31 0.16 -0.52
C THR A 15 -3.95 -0.21 0.81
N SER A 16 -3.22 -0.05 1.94
CA SER A 16 -3.78 -0.31 3.27
C SER A 16 -4.93 0.64 3.59
N THR A 17 -4.77 1.94 3.33
CA THR A 17 -5.82 2.95 3.54
C THR A 17 -7.03 2.69 2.63
N THR A 18 -6.82 2.33 1.36
CA THR A 18 -7.88 1.95 0.42
C THR A 18 -8.71 0.79 0.95
N ARG A 19 -8.04 -0.27 1.47
CA ARG A 19 -8.72 -1.43 2.06
C ARG A 19 -9.47 -1.09 3.34
N MET A 20 -8.92 -0.23 4.20
CA MET A 20 -9.59 0.24 5.41
C MET A 20 -10.85 1.05 5.08
N ILE A 21 -10.77 1.97 4.12
CA ILE A 21 -11.93 2.76 3.65
C ILE A 21 -13.01 1.82 3.09
N GLU A 22 -12.63 0.89 2.21
CA GLU A 22 -13.57 -0.08 1.66
C GLU A 22 -14.25 -0.91 2.74
N SER A 23 -13.48 -1.41 3.73
CA SER A 23 -14.00 -2.22 4.82
C SER A 23 -15.02 -1.44 5.67
N LEU A 24 -14.74 -0.18 6.00
CA LEU A 24 -15.66 0.70 6.72
C LEU A 24 -16.97 0.94 5.93
N LEU A 25 -16.86 1.23 4.63
CA LEU A 25 -18.04 1.46 3.78
C LEU A 25 -18.90 0.21 3.61
N ARG A 26 -18.28 -0.96 3.51
CA ARG A 26 -18.98 -2.25 3.45
C ARG A 26 -19.72 -2.56 4.76
N GLU A 27 -19.10 -2.28 5.90
CA GLU A 27 -19.74 -2.45 7.21
C GLU A 27 -20.95 -1.53 7.37
N MET A 28 -20.98 -0.39 6.68
CA MET A 28 -22.15 0.49 6.56
C MET A 28 -23.24 -0.06 5.60
N GLY A 29 -23.02 -1.20 4.96
CA GLY A 29 -23.94 -1.82 4.02
C GLY A 29 -23.87 -1.30 2.59
N LEU A 30 -22.83 -0.53 2.22
CA LEU A 30 -22.64 -0.01 0.87
C LEU A 30 -22.00 -1.06 -0.05
N THR A 31 -22.45 -1.13 -1.29
CA THR A 31 -21.79 -1.90 -2.36
C THR A 31 -20.57 -1.09 -2.85
N THR A 32 -19.38 -1.64 -2.61
CA THR A 32 -18.12 -0.95 -2.93
C THR A 32 -17.47 -1.48 -4.20
N GLY A 33 -16.86 -0.57 -4.98
CA GLY A 33 -15.81 -0.90 -5.94
C GLY A 33 -14.45 -0.53 -5.36
N ARG A 34 -13.44 -1.39 -5.48
CA ARG A 34 -12.07 -1.06 -5.08
C ARG A 34 -11.10 -1.30 -6.23
N PHE A 35 -10.26 -0.28 -6.51
CA PHE A 35 -9.12 -0.42 -7.41
C PHE A 35 -7.82 -0.19 -6.65
N THR A 36 -6.90 -1.16 -6.72
CA THR A 36 -5.58 -1.12 -6.07
C THR A 36 -4.47 -1.59 -7.01
N SER A 37 -3.23 -1.13 -6.80
CA SER A 37 -2.06 -1.55 -7.57
C SER A 37 -0.76 -1.43 -6.77
N PRO A 38 0.22 -2.33 -7.03
CA PRO A 38 0.13 -3.53 -7.86
C PRO A 38 -0.66 -4.66 -7.16
N HIS A 39 -0.90 -5.77 -7.87
CA HIS A 39 -1.40 -7.02 -7.27
C HIS A 39 -0.23 -7.87 -6.73
N LEU A 40 -0.53 -8.81 -5.85
CA LEU A 40 0.44 -9.79 -5.34
C LEU A 40 0.44 -11.05 -6.23
N HIS A 41 -0.67 -11.72 -6.41
CA HIS A 41 -0.73 -12.99 -7.14
C HIS A 41 -1.51 -12.90 -8.45
N SER A 42 -2.71 -12.31 -8.40
CA SER A 42 -3.61 -12.29 -9.54
C SER A 42 -3.99 -10.87 -9.96
N PHE A 43 -4.03 -10.63 -11.27
CA PHE A 43 -4.53 -9.37 -11.81
C PHE A 43 -5.90 -8.98 -11.25
N ARG A 44 -6.76 -9.97 -10.96
CA ARG A 44 -8.11 -9.76 -10.42
C ARG A 44 -8.14 -9.04 -9.07
N GLU A 45 -7.07 -9.13 -8.28
CA GLU A 45 -6.94 -8.41 -7.00
C GLU A 45 -6.99 -6.88 -7.16
N ARG A 46 -6.67 -6.37 -8.37
CA ARG A 46 -6.73 -4.93 -8.67
C ARG A 46 -8.14 -4.39 -8.68
N ILE A 47 -9.12 -5.24 -8.97
CA ILE A 47 -10.53 -4.88 -9.14
C ILE A 47 -11.35 -5.74 -8.19
N ALA A 48 -11.89 -5.14 -7.13
CA ALA A 48 -12.77 -5.82 -6.21
C ALA A 48 -14.14 -5.16 -6.17
N ILE A 49 -15.19 -5.98 -6.00
CA ILE A 49 -16.57 -5.53 -5.85
C ILE A 49 -17.11 -6.16 -4.57
N GLY A 50 -17.63 -5.33 -3.66
CA GLY A 50 -18.08 -5.80 -2.35
C GLY A 50 -16.98 -6.47 -1.51
N GLY A 51 -15.72 -6.10 -1.73
CA GLY A 51 -14.53 -6.63 -1.05
C GLY A 51 -13.88 -7.84 -1.71
N GLU A 52 -14.57 -8.50 -2.65
CA GLU A 52 -14.08 -9.70 -3.31
C GLU A 52 -13.45 -9.37 -4.68
N PRO A 53 -12.29 -9.96 -5.02
CA PRO A 53 -11.71 -9.82 -6.36
C PRO A 53 -12.70 -10.25 -7.44
N ILE A 54 -12.76 -9.48 -8.53
CA ILE A 54 -13.62 -9.80 -9.68
C ILE A 54 -13.38 -11.23 -10.17
N SER A 55 -14.44 -11.97 -10.52
CA SER A 55 -14.30 -13.32 -11.08
C SER A 55 -13.61 -13.29 -12.45
N ALA A 56 -12.99 -14.40 -12.84
CA ALA A 56 -12.32 -14.49 -14.15
C ALA A 56 -13.33 -14.32 -15.29
N GLU A 57 -14.51 -14.93 -15.16
CA GLU A 57 -15.59 -14.85 -16.13
C GLU A 57 -16.05 -13.41 -16.30
N ARG A 58 -16.30 -12.71 -15.18
CA ARG A 58 -16.76 -11.33 -15.22
C ARG A 58 -15.72 -10.38 -15.79
N LEU A 59 -14.44 -10.60 -15.47
CA LEU A 59 -13.35 -9.81 -16.03
C LEU A 59 -13.27 -9.96 -17.56
N ILE A 60 -13.45 -11.19 -18.09
CA ILE A 60 -13.46 -11.47 -19.52
C ILE A 60 -14.66 -10.78 -20.19
N GLU A 61 -15.85 -10.89 -19.61
CA GLU A 61 -17.06 -10.22 -20.14
C GLU A 61 -16.87 -8.71 -20.24
N ILE A 62 -16.33 -8.06 -19.19
CA ILE A 62 -16.02 -6.63 -19.19
C ILE A 62 -14.95 -6.29 -20.24
N TYR A 63 -13.91 -7.13 -20.35
CA TYR A 63 -12.88 -6.94 -21.37
C TYR A 63 -13.47 -6.95 -22.78
N ASP A 64 -14.30 -7.94 -23.11
CA ASP A 64 -14.94 -8.06 -24.42
C ASP A 64 -15.88 -6.88 -24.72
N GLN A 65 -16.56 -6.36 -23.70
CA GLN A 65 -17.42 -5.17 -23.84
C GLN A 65 -16.64 -3.88 -24.13
N VAL A 66 -15.47 -3.69 -23.50
CA VAL A 66 -14.68 -2.44 -23.65
C VAL A 66 -13.72 -2.50 -24.83
N LEU A 67 -13.33 -3.69 -25.30
CA LEU A 67 -12.31 -3.88 -26.34
C LEU A 67 -12.57 -3.07 -27.61
N PRO A 68 -13.81 -3.04 -28.19
CA PRO A 68 -14.05 -2.25 -29.40
C PRO A 68 -13.81 -0.75 -29.22
N PHE A 69 -14.09 -0.21 -28.02
CA PHE A 69 -13.83 1.19 -27.71
C PHE A 69 -12.34 1.46 -27.51
N VAL A 70 -11.61 0.55 -26.90
CA VAL A 70 -10.15 0.61 -26.74
C VAL A 70 -9.47 0.60 -28.09
N GLU A 71 -9.83 -0.31 -28.99
CA GLU A 71 -9.28 -0.39 -30.34
C GLU A 71 -9.52 0.89 -31.13
N MET A 72 -10.72 1.46 -31.06
CA MET A 72 -11.05 2.74 -31.71
C MET A 72 -10.21 3.90 -31.16
N VAL A 73 -9.97 3.95 -29.84
CA VAL A 73 -9.11 4.97 -29.21
C VAL A 73 -7.65 4.77 -29.61
N ASP A 74 -7.17 3.54 -29.58
CA ASP A 74 -5.80 3.19 -29.98
C ASP A 74 -5.51 3.57 -31.43
N GLU A 75 -6.42 3.24 -32.36
CA GLU A 75 -6.29 3.61 -33.78
C GLU A 75 -6.19 5.13 -33.97
N ARG A 76 -7.04 5.90 -33.28
CA ARG A 76 -7.02 7.38 -33.36
C ARG A 76 -5.73 7.94 -32.77
N THR A 77 -5.30 7.41 -31.60
CA THR A 77 -4.10 7.88 -30.91
C THR A 77 -2.84 7.59 -31.72
N VAL A 78 -2.73 6.40 -32.28
CA VAL A 78 -1.60 6.00 -33.15
C VAL A 78 -1.60 6.84 -34.45
N ALA A 79 -2.75 7.06 -35.06
CA ALA A 79 -2.85 7.92 -36.26
C ALA A 79 -2.44 9.38 -35.97
N ALA A 80 -2.58 9.84 -34.74
CA ALA A 80 -2.12 11.16 -34.28
C ALA A 80 -0.64 11.16 -33.78
N GLY A 81 0.10 10.04 -33.92
CA GLY A 81 1.51 9.92 -33.52
C GLY A 81 1.72 9.60 -32.04
N GLY A 82 0.66 9.25 -31.30
CA GLY A 82 0.72 8.80 -29.92
C GLY A 82 0.89 7.29 -29.76
N SER A 83 0.81 6.82 -28.51
CA SER A 83 0.96 5.41 -28.14
C SER A 83 -0.40 4.78 -27.85
N ARG A 84 -0.48 3.45 -28.01
CA ARG A 84 -1.62 2.66 -27.54
C ARG A 84 -1.76 2.73 -26.01
N LEU A 85 -2.94 2.40 -25.51
CA LEU A 85 -3.15 2.24 -24.08
C LEU A 85 -2.16 1.21 -23.51
N ASN A 86 -1.49 1.59 -22.42
CA ASN A 86 -0.62 0.66 -21.72
C ASN A 86 -1.41 -0.26 -20.77
N PHE A 87 -0.71 -1.22 -20.18
CA PHE A 87 -1.30 -2.19 -19.24
C PHE A 87 -2.04 -1.53 -18.07
N PHE A 88 -1.48 -0.45 -17.50
CA PHE A 88 -2.12 0.24 -16.37
C PHE A 88 -3.39 0.99 -16.80
N MET A 89 -3.33 1.70 -17.92
CA MET A 89 -4.51 2.37 -18.50
C MET A 89 -5.64 1.37 -18.77
N MET A 90 -5.33 0.21 -19.37
CA MET A 90 -6.31 -0.85 -19.57
C MET A 90 -6.88 -1.37 -18.24
N SER A 91 -6.04 -1.53 -17.21
CA SER A 91 -6.51 -1.94 -15.88
C SER A 91 -7.54 -0.96 -15.30
N VAL A 92 -7.32 0.34 -15.50
CA VAL A 92 -8.24 1.41 -15.06
C VAL A 92 -9.55 1.37 -15.85
N VAL A 93 -9.49 1.20 -17.18
CA VAL A 93 -10.67 1.07 -18.03
C VAL A 93 -11.54 -0.11 -17.57
N LEU A 94 -10.92 -1.27 -17.33
CA LEU A 94 -11.62 -2.45 -16.84
C LEU A 94 -12.27 -2.23 -15.46
N ALA A 95 -11.55 -1.57 -14.54
CA ALA A 95 -12.08 -1.27 -13.22
C ALA A 95 -13.31 -0.36 -13.28
N TYR A 96 -13.22 0.76 -14.00
CA TYR A 96 -14.35 1.69 -14.11
C TYR A 96 -15.54 1.08 -14.83
N ALA A 97 -15.31 0.25 -15.86
CA ALA A 97 -16.38 -0.48 -16.54
C ALA A 97 -17.04 -1.50 -15.60
N ALA A 98 -16.25 -2.25 -14.83
CA ALA A 98 -16.76 -3.22 -13.87
C ALA A 98 -17.59 -2.55 -12.76
N PHE A 99 -17.17 -1.40 -12.25
CA PHE A 99 -17.90 -0.66 -11.21
C PHE A 99 -19.21 -0.05 -11.75
N ALA A 100 -19.20 0.41 -13.00
CA ALA A 100 -20.41 0.92 -13.64
C ALA A 100 -21.45 -0.19 -13.89
N ASP A 101 -20.97 -1.37 -14.26
CA ASP A 101 -21.81 -2.54 -14.54
C ASP A 101 -22.36 -3.20 -13.25
N ALA A 102 -21.58 -3.22 -12.17
CA ALA A 102 -21.98 -3.76 -10.88
C ALA A 102 -22.79 -2.78 -10.00
N PRO A 103 -23.32 -1.70 -10.51
CA PRO A 103 -23.80 -0.45 -9.92
C PRO A 103 -23.35 -0.24 -8.46
N VAL A 104 -22.04 -0.02 -8.26
CA VAL A 104 -21.51 0.23 -6.92
C VAL A 104 -22.00 1.57 -6.37
N ASP A 105 -22.25 1.63 -5.04
CA ASP A 105 -22.62 2.87 -4.34
C ASP A 105 -21.46 3.86 -4.25
N VAL A 106 -20.22 3.33 -4.19
CA VAL A 106 -18.98 4.11 -4.12
C VAL A 106 -17.79 3.30 -4.63
N ALA A 107 -16.88 3.96 -5.33
CA ALA A 107 -15.59 3.39 -5.71
C ALA A 107 -14.46 4.01 -4.87
N VAL A 108 -13.60 3.17 -4.30
CA VAL A 108 -12.37 3.55 -3.61
C VAL A 108 -11.19 3.25 -4.54
N VAL A 109 -10.56 4.30 -5.06
CA VAL A 109 -9.63 4.18 -6.19
C VAL A 109 -8.24 4.64 -5.80
N GLU A 110 -7.29 3.72 -5.82
CA GLU A 110 -5.86 3.98 -5.61
C GLU A 110 -5.21 4.44 -6.91
N VAL A 111 -4.49 5.57 -6.88
CA VAL A 111 -3.61 6.06 -7.95
C VAL A 111 -2.45 5.10 -8.18
N GLY A 112 -2.15 4.79 -9.42
CA GLY A 112 -0.99 3.95 -9.74
C GLY A 112 0.32 4.67 -9.51
N LEU A 113 0.46 5.89 -10.03
CA LEU A 113 1.66 6.70 -9.90
C LEU A 113 1.33 8.19 -10.01
N GLY A 114 1.87 8.98 -9.09
CA GLY A 114 1.66 10.43 -9.10
C GLY A 114 0.23 10.81 -8.70
N GLY A 115 -0.49 11.45 -9.56
CA GLY A 115 -1.87 11.86 -9.35
C GLY A 115 -2.45 12.61 -10.54
N ARG A 116 -1.87 13.77 -10.87
CA ARG A 116 -2.37 14.66 -11.93
C ARG A 116 -2.49 13.98 -13.29
N TRP A 117 -1.47 13.20 -13.68
CA TRP A 117 -1.39 12.51 -14.97
C TRP A 117 -1.70 11.02 -14.88
N ASP A 118 -2.11 10.53 -13.72
CA ASP A 118 -2.49 9.14 -13.57
C ASP A 118 -3.80 8.83 -14.33
N ALA A 119 -3.88 7.63 -14.89
CA ALA A 119 -5.07 7.21 -15.64
C ALA A 119 -6.34 7.20 -14.77
N THR A 120 -6.21 6.99 -13.46
CA THR A 120 -7.35 7.03 -12.53
C THR A 120 -7.91 8.43 -12.35
N ASN A 121 -7.15 9.49 -12.68
CA ASN A 121 -7.54 10.88 -12.46
C ASN A 121 -8.61 11.41 -13.42
N VAL A 122 -9.16 10.55 -14.28
CA VAL A 122 -10.41 10.83 -15.02
C VAL A 122 -11.63 10.89 -14.08
N ALA A 123 -11.50 10.37 -12.85
CA ALA A 123 -12.51 10.51 -11.82
C ALA A 123 -12.55 11.92 -11.23
N ASP A 124 -13.76 12.38 -10.86
CA ASP A 124 -13.93 13.51 -9.95
C ASP A 124 -14.17 12.97 -8.55
N GLY A 125 -13.07 12.77 -7.80
CA GLY A 125 -13.13 12.30 -6.42
C GLY A 125 -13.89 13.30 -5.55
N GLN A 126 -14.95 12.85 -4.88
CA GLN A 126 -15.63 13.66 -3.86
C GLN A 126 -14.77 13.83 -2.62
N VAL A 127 -13.98 12.79 -2.32
CA VAL A 127 -12.94 12.82 -1.28
C VAL A 127 -11.61 12.49 -1.95
N ALA A 128 -10.60 13.33 -1.72
CA ALA A 128 -9.22 13.13 -2.13
C ALA A 128 -8.38 12.78 -0.90
N VAL A 129 -7.80 11.57 -0.87
CA VAL A 129 -6.99 11.12 0.27
C VAL A 129 -5.52 11.15 -0.12
N ILE A 130 -4.70 11.82 0.68
CA ILE A 130 -3.26 11.92 0.46
C ILE A 130 -2.55 11.22 1.62
N THR A 131 -2.07 10.00 1.40
CA THR A 131 -1.22 9.28 2.35
C THR A 131 0.20 9.87 2.35
N PRO A 132 1.11 9.49 3.27
CA PRO A 132 2.42 10.13 3.37
C PRO A 132 3.16 10.22 2.03
N VAL A 133 3.67 11.41 1.72
CA VAL A 133 4.47 11.71 0.53
C VAL A 133 5.94 11.69 0.89
N ALA A 134 6.74 10.97 0.12
CA ALA A 134 8.19 10.89 0.27
C ALA A 134 8.83 10.73 -1.12
N ILE A 135 10.16 10.81 -1.17
CA ILE A 135 10.90 10.61 -2.42
C ILE A 135 10.79 9.16 -2.86
N ASP A 136 10.21 8.96 -4.03
CA ASP A 136 10.16 7.69 -4.77
C ASP A 136 9.86 7.98 -6.25
N HIS A 137 10.18 7.05 -7.13
CA HIS A 137 9.92 7.16 -8.57
C HIS A 137 10.49 8.45 -9.21
N THR A 138 11.67 8.88 -8.77
CA THR A 138 12.30 10.16 -9.13
C THR A 138 12.44 10.39 -10.64
N ARG A 139 12.59 9.33 -11.43
CA ARG A 139 12.67 9.40 -12.90
C ARG A 139 11.38 9.91 -13.57
N LEU A 140 10.24 9.78 -12.89
CA LEU A 140 8.92 10.06 -13.46
C LEU A 140 8.20 11.22 -12.75
N LEU A 141 8.40 11.35 -11.44
CA LEU A 141 7.67 12.31 -10.61
C LEU A 141 8.48 13.55 -10.23
N GLY A 142 9.79 13.54 -10.51
CA GLY A 142 10.71 14.59 -10.07
C GLY A 142 11.67 14.14 -8.99
N SER A 143 12.69 14.95 -8.75
CA SER A 143 13.80 14.64 -7.86
C SER A 143 13.63 15.20 -6.44
N THR A 144 12.62 16.03 -6.23
CA THR A 144 12.33 16.65 -4.94
C THR A 144 10.96 16.25 -4.41
N VAL A 145 10.76 16.36 -3.10
CA VAL A 145 9.48 16.04 -2.47
C VAL A 145 8.38 17.01 -2.92
N GLU A 146 8.74 18.26 -3.23
CA GLU A 146 7.83 19.30 -3.70
C GLU A 146 7.28 18.99 -5.10
N GLU A 147 8.13 18.53 -6.02
CA GLU A 147 7.71 18.08 -7.35
C GLU A 147 6.73 16.91 -7.24
N ILE A 148 7.04 15.94 -6.39
CA ILE A 148 6.21 14.77 -6.14
C ILE A 148 4.88 15.16 -5.48
N ALA A 149 4.89 16.08 -4.51
CA ALA A 149 3.70 16.61 -3.84
C ALA A 149 2.80 17.37 -4.83
N THR A 150 3.38 18.20 -5.68
CA THR A 150 2.67 18.94 -6.73
C THR A 150 1.94 17.99 -7.69
N GLU A 151 2.61 16.93 -8.15
CA GLU A 151 2.00 15.92 -9.01
C GLU A 151 0.85 15.18 -8.30
N LYS A 152 1.05 14.81 -7.04
CA LYS A 152 0.03 14.11 -6.23
C LYS A 152 -1.16 14.99 -5.89
N SER A 153 -0.96 16.28 -5.63
CA SER A 153 -2.02 17.24 -5.33
C SER A 153 -3.06 17.36 -6.45
N GLY A 154 -2.70 16.93 -7.67
CA GLY A 154 -3.57 16.95 -8.84
C GLY A 154 -4.85 16.10 -8.74
N ILE A 155 -4.99 15.24 -7.72
CA ILE A 155 -6.26 14.54 -7.45
C ILE A 155 -7.26 15.38 -6.64
N ILE A 156 -6.83 16.49 -6.04
CA ILE A 156 -7.70 17.43 -5.33
C ILE A 156 -8.48 18.23 -6.37
N LYS A 157 -9.79 18.01 -6.42
CA LYS A 157 -10.72 18.63 -7.39
C LYS A 157 -11.58 19.70 -6.73
N ALA A 158 -12.18 20.56 -7.54
CA ALA A 158 -13.12 21.58 -7.07
C ALA A 158 -14.27 20.96 -6.27
N GLY A 159 -14.54 21.50 -5.09
CA GLY A 159 -15.60 21.05 -4.19
C GLY A 159 -15.34 19.71 -3.49
N ALA A 160 -14.18 19.11 -3.65
CA ALA A 160 -13.79 17.92 -2.92
C ALA A 160 -13.41 18.24 -1.46
N ILE A 161 -13.44 17.21 -0.61
CA ILE A 161 -12.79 17.25 0.70
C ILE A 161 -11.49 16.47 0.59
N ALA A 162 -10.36 17.18 0.79
CA ALA A 162 -9.04 16.57 0.84
C ALA A 162 -8.72 16.13 2.29
N VAL A 163 -8.33 14.87 2.46
CA VAL A 163 -7.93 14.28 3.75
C VAL A 163 -6.47 13.89 3.65
N SER A 164 -5.59 14.57 4.36
CA SER A 164 -4.16 14.33 4.35
C SER A 164 -3.71 13.62 5.62
N SER A 165 -2.96 12.53 5.46
CA SER A 165 -2.14 11.98 6.54
C SER A 165 -1.10 13.00 7.00
N VAL A 166 -0.33 12.68 8.05
CA VAL A 166 0.82 13.51 8.46
C VAL A 166 1.78 13.68 7.29
N GLN A 167 2.18 14.92 7.06
CA GLN A 167 3.12 15.30 5.99
C GLN A 167 4.25 16.15 6.56
N GLU A 168 5.37 16.20 5.85
CA GLU A 168 6.37 17.24 6.04
C GLU A 168 5.78 18.60 5.65
N ARG A 169 6.29 19.66 6.24
CA ARG A 169 5.70 21.01 6.12
C ARG A 169 5.57 21.47 4.66
N GLU A 170 6.62 21.27 3.89
CA GLU A 170 6.67 21.68 2.48
C GLU A 170 5.60 20.96 1.65
N VAL A 171 5.33 19.70 1.95
CA VAL A 171 4.24 18.93 1.32
C VAL A 171 2.88 19.46 1.76
N ALA A 172 2.70 19.70 3.06
CA ALA A 172 1.45 20.21 3.60
C ALA A 172 1.07 21.58 3.00
N ASP A 173 2.05 22.48 2.87
CA ASP A 173 1.87 23.81 2.25
C ASP A 173 1.40 23.67 0.79
N ILE A 174 2.03 22.79 -0.03
CA ILE A 174 1.64 22.53 -1.43
C ILE A 174 0.21 21.98 -1.52
N LEU A 175 -0.16 21.08 -0.64
CA LEU A 175 -1.52 20.50 -0.62
C LEU A 175 -2.56 21.55 -0.22
N ALA A 176 -2.24 22.43 0.73
CA ALA A 176 -3.10 23.52 1.16
C ALA A 176 -3.29 24.55 0.04
N ASP A 177 -2.21 24.99 -0.61
CA ASP A 177 -2.24 25.90 -1.76
C ASP A 177 -3.11 25.34 -2.90
N ARG A 178 -2.97 24.04 -3.18
CA ARG A 178 -3.79 23.38 -4.19
C ARG A 178 -5.26 23.32 -3.81
N ALA A 179 -5.58 23.04 -2.55
CA ALA A 179 -6.96 23.03 -2.08
C ALA A 179 -7.59 24.43 -2.18
N GLU A 180 -6.86 25.48 -1.81
CA GLU A 180 -7.30 26.88 -1.98
C GLU A 180 -7.53 27.23 -3.45
N GLU A 181 -6.57 26.89 -4.33
CA GLU A 181 -6.66 27.16 -5.78
C GLU A 181 -7.95 26.61 -6.40
N VAL A 182 -8.36 25.41 -5.99
CA VAL A 182 -9.55 24.75 -6.57
C VAL A 182 -10.82 24.91 -5.77
N GLY A 183 -10.77 25.62 -4.63
CA GLY A 183 -11.92 25.78 -3.73
C GLY A 183 -12.33 24.47 -3.04
N ALA A 184 -11.38 23.60 -2.70
CA ALA A 184 -11.59 22.40 -1.91
C ALA A 184 -11.34 22.67 -0.42
N ARG A 185 -12.02 21.92 0.45
CA ARG A 185 -11.69 21.87 1.88
C ARG A 185 -10.56 20.86 2.08
N ILE A 186 -9.55 21.18 2.90
CA ILE A 186 -8.52 20.25 3.31
C ILE A 186 -8.47 20.10 4.83
N VAL A 187 -8.22 18.87 5.30
CA VAL A 187 -8.01 18.53 6.71
C VAL A 187 -6.75 17.69 6.86
N PHE A 188 -6.00 17.95 7.93
CA PHE A 188 -4.70 17.33 8.18
C PHE A 188 -4.71 16.50 9.46
N GLN A 189 -4.16 15.30 9.36
CA GLN A 189 -3.85 14.49 10.53
C GLN A 189 -2.85 15.22 11.46
N ALA A 190 -2.96 14.98 12.74
CA ALA A 190 -2.29 15.66 13.84
C ALA A 190 -2.86 17.05 14.19
N ASN A 191 -3.47 17.76 13.25
CA ASN A 191 -4.14 19.04 13.52
C ASN A 191 -5.65 18.83 13.76
N ASP A 192 -6.34 18.29 12.76
CA ASP A 192 -7.80 18.18 12.76
C ASP A 192 -8.29 16.85 13.33
N PHE A 193 -7.53 15.78 13.10
CA PHE A 193 -7.86 14.41 13.51
C PHE A 193 -6.60 13.60 13.81
N GLY A 194 -6.74 12.39 14.35
CA GLY A 194 -5.59 11.52 14.56
C GLY A 194 -5.81 10.39 15.55
N VAL A 195 -4.75 9.67 15.84
CA VAL A 195 -4.67 8.64 16.87
C VAL A 195 -4.51 9.31 18.23
N THR A 196 -5.37 8.97 19.20
CA THR A 196 -5.33 9.53 20.56
C THR A 196 -4.78 8.55 21.59
N ALA A 197 -4.88 7.24 21.32
CA ALA A 197 -4.25 6.20 22.12
C ALA A 197 -3.87 5.02 21.23
N ARG A 198 -2.77 4.35 21.55
CA ARG A 198 -2.27 3.19 20.85
C ARG A 198 -1.57 2.24 21.81
N GLU A 199 -1.99 0.98 21.79
CA GLU A 199 -1.37 -0.11 22.53
C GLU A 199 -1.17 -1.31 21.60
N VAL A 200 0.00 -1.94 21.68
CA VAL A 200 0.25 -3.19 20.95
C VAL A 200 -0.57 -4.32 21.58
N ALA A 201 -1.24 -5.08 20.75
CA ALA A 201 -2.07 -6.20 21.17
C ALA A 201 -1.71 -7.48 20.39
N VAL A 202 -2.13 -8.63 20.90
CA VAL A 202 -1.91 -9.90 20.21
C VAL A 202 -2.63 -9.90 18.87
N GLY A 203 -1.85 -10.02 17.79
CA GLY A 203 -2.37 -10.05 16.42
C GLY A 203 -2.73 -8.68 15.84
N GLY A 204 -2.31 -7.58 16.47
CA GLY A 204 -2.57 -6.23 16.00
C GLY A 204 -2.36 -5.15 17.05
N GLN A 205 -3.24 -4.17 17.10
CA GLN A 205 -3.16 -3.02 18.01
C GLN A 205 -4.56 -2.60 18.47
N GLN A 206 -4.62 -2.09 19.71
CA GLN A 206 -5.79 -1.44 20.28
C GLN A 206 -5.61 0.07 20.17
N LEU A 207 -6.59 0.75 19.57
CA LEU A 207 -6.47 2.15 19.16
C LEU A 207 -7.66 2.97 19.63
N SER A 208 -7.42 4.27 19.84
CA SER A 208 -8.48 5.27 19.93
C SER A 208 -8.18 6.40 18.96
N PHE A 209 -9.24 6.96 18.38
CA PHE A 209 -9.11 8.00 17.36
C PHE A 209 -9.98 9.21 17.69
N ARG A 210 -9.49 10.40 17.32
CA ARG A 210 -10.28 11.60 17.13
C ARG A 210 -10.53 11.76 15.63
N GLY A 211 -11.81 11.69 15.21
CA GLY A 211 -12.25 12.04 13.87
C GLY A 211 -12.55 13.53 13.73
N LEU A 212 -13.23 13.92 12.66
CA LEU A 212 -13.72 15.30 12.46
C LEU A 212 -14.99 15.57 13.27
N ALA A 213 -15.89 14.59 13.31
CA ALA A 213 -17.19 14.72 13.93
C ALA A 213 -17.33 14.00 15.29
N GLY A 214 -16.31 13.22 15.70
CA GLY A 214 -16.34 12.53 16.99
C GLY A 214 -15.16 11.63 17.26
N ASP A 215 -15.15 11.07 18.48
CA ASP A 215 -14.11 10.16 18.95
C ASP A 215 -14.53 8.69 18.79
N TYR A 216 -13.56 7.83 18.50
CA TYR A 216 -13.74 6.39 18.31
C TYR A 216 -12.78 5.62 19.25
N PRO A 217 -13.23 5.33 20.49
CA PRO A 217 -12.42 4.57 21.43
C PRO A 217 -12.50 3.05 21.16
N ASP A 218 -11.51 2.34 21.69
CA ASP A 218 -11.48 0.88 21.76
C ASP A 218 -11.63 0.17 20.42
N VAL A 219 -10.87 0.61 19.41
CA VAL A 219 -10.86 0.04 18.06
C VAL A 219 -9.69 -0.94 17.91
N PHE A 220 -9.98 -2.20 17.64
CA PHE A 220 -8.95 -3.17 17.31
C PHE A 220 -8.62 -3.12 15.81
N LEU A 221 -7.32 -3.07 15.48
CA LEU A 221 -6.80 -3.14 14.11
C LEU A 221 -5.85 -4.34 13.99
N PRO A 222 -6.15 -5.38 13.19
CA PRO A 222 -5.32 -6.58 13.01
C PRO A 222 -4.10 -6.36 12.09
N LEU A 223 -3.49 -5.19 12.16
CA LEU A 223 -2.29 -4.81 11.43
C LEU A 223 -1.29 -4.19 12.39
N HIS A 224 0.01 -4.40 12.14
CA HIS A 224 1.10 -3.97 13.00
C HIS A 224 1.73 -2.64 12.55
N GLY A 225 2.29 -1.90 13.49
CA GLY A 225 3.05 -0.68 13.27
C GLY A 225 2.22 0.61 13.35
N GLU A 226 2.83 1.68 13.85
CA GLU A 226 2.22 3.00 14.02
C GLU A 226 1.69 3.58 12.69
N HIS A 227 2.38 3.31 11.59
CA HIS A 227 1.94 3.73 10.26
C HIS A 227 0.56 3.16 9.87
N GLN A 228 0.20 1.96 10.35
CA GLN A 228 -1.13 1.39 10.09
C GLN A 228 -2.21 2.06 10.98
N ALA A 229 -1.87 2.46 12.20
CA ALA A 229 -2.77 3.27 13.04
C ALA A 229 -3.02 4.64 12.38
N SER A 230 -1.99 5.28 11.83
CA SER A 230 -2.11 6.52 11.06
C SER A 230 -2.98 6.35 9.80
N ASN A 231 -2.79 5.26 9.05
CA ASN A 231 -3.64 4.93 7.90
C ASN A 231 -5.11 4.74 8.30
N ALA A 232 -5.37 4.11 9.46
CA ALA A 232 -6.73 3.90 9.96
C ALA A 232 -7.40 5.22 10.36
N ALA A 233 -6.68 6.14 11.00
CA ALA A 233 -7.20 7.49 11.30
C ALA A 233 -7.60 8.22 10.01
N THR A 234 -6.74 8.17 8.98
CA THR A 234 -7.02 8.75 7.66
C THR A 234 -8.23 8.10 6.99
N ALA A 235 -8.37 6.76 7.10
CA ALA A 235 -9.49 6.02 6.54
C ALA A 235 -10.83 6.39 7.20
N ILE A 236 -10.87 6.48 8.53
CA ILE A 236 -12.07 6.90 9.29
C ILE A 236 -12.53 8.27 8.79
N VAL A 237 -11.62 9.24 8.73
CA VAL A 237 -11.94 10.62 8.32
C VAL A 237 -12.31 10.73 6.85
N ALA A 238 -11.72 9.91 5.98
CA ALA A 238 -12.14 9.84 4.58
C ALA A 238 -13.61 9.37 4.46
N VAL A 239 -14.04 8.42 5.30
CA VAL A 239 -15.43 7.94 5.33
C VAL A 239 -16.35 8.98 5.95
N GLU A 240 -15.97 9.66 7.07
CA GLU A 240 -16.73 10.80 7.62
C GLU A 240 -16.95 11.89 6.56
N ALA A 241 -15.88 12.25 5.84
CA ALA A 241 -15.94 13.24 4.77
C ALA A 241 -16.88 12.81 3.63
N PHE A 242 -16.86 11.53 3.26
CA PHE A 242 -17.71 11.01 2.19
C PHE A 242 -19.19 10.93 2.56
N ILE A 243 -19.51 10.40 3.75
CA ILE A 243 -20.89 10.15 4.17
C ILE A 243 -21.60 11.43 4.60
N GLY A 244 -20.93 12.29 5.37
CA GLY A 244 -21.55 13.45 6.00
C GLY A 244 -20.78 14.75 5.85
N GLY A 245 -19.88 14.88 4.87
CA GLY A 245 -19.07 16.07 4.70
C GLY A 245 -18.10 16.35 5.87
N GLY A 246 -17.89 15.36 6.75
CA GLY A 246 -17.11 15.49 7.97
C GLY A 246 -17.86 16.18 9.13
N GLU A 247 -19.19 16.31 9.05
CA GLU A 247 -20.02 16.92 10.09
C GLU A 247 -20.81 15.89 10.90
N ALA A 248 -20.95 14.66 10.40
CA ALA A 248 -21.68 13.59 11.04
C ALA A 248 -20.73 12.49 11.52
N ARG A 249 -20.83 12.15 12.80
CA ARG A 249 -20.06 11.03 13.39
C ARG A 249 -20.55 9.71 12.83
N LEU A 250 -19.61 8.81 12.48
CA LEU A 250 -19.94 7.44 12.15
C LEU A 250 -20.37 6.66 13.40
N ASP A 251 -21.13 5.59 13.20
CA ASP A 251 -21.43 4.67 14.30
C ASP A 251 -20.12 4.01 14.80
N PRO A 252 -19.75 4.14 16.09
CA PRO A 252 -18.53 3.56 16.62
C PRO A 252 -18.46 2.03 16.48
N ASP A 253 -19.61 1.34 16.49
CA ASP A 253 -19.62 -0.13 16.31
C ASP A 253 -19.31 -0.51 14.87
N VAL A 254 -19.77 0.26 13.89
CA VAL A 254 -19.38 0.13 12.47
C VAL A 254 -17.88 0.38 12.31
N VAL A 255 -17.32 1.39 12.96
CA VAL A 255 -15.87 1.65 12.89
C VAL A 255 -15.06 0.51 13.49
N ARG A 256 -15.49 -0.02 14.66
CA ARG A 256 -14.84 -1.18 15.29
C ARG A 256 -14.90 -2.43 14.41
N ALA A 257 -16.09 -2.76 13.91
CA ALA A 257 -16.28 -3.95 13.08
C ALA A 257 -15.52 -3.82 11.74
N GLY A 258 -15.63 -2.68 11.08
CA GLY A 258 -14.97 -2.43 9.80
C GLY A 258 -13.45 -2.49 9.89
N LEU A 259 -12.85 -1.90 10.91
CA LEU A 259 -11.38 -1.96 11.07
C LEU A 259 -10.89 -3.32 11.59
N ALA A 260 -11.66 -4.01 12.42
CA ALA A 260 -11.32 -5.37 12.87
C ALA A 260 -11.34 -6.42 11.74
N ALA A 261 -12.09 -6.16 10.66
CA ALA A 261 -12.19 -7.03 9.49
C ALA A 261 -11.11 -6.78 8.42
N VAL A 262 -10.27 -5.76 8.61
CA VAL A 262 -9.28 -5.35 7.58
C VAL A 262 -8.18 -6.38 7.42
N THR A 263 -7.86 -6.70 6.17
CA THR A 263 -6.66 -7.44 5.79
C THR A 263 -5.79 -6.60 4.87
N SER A 264 -4.47 -6.66 5.04
CA SER A 264 -3.52 -6.00 4.15
C SER A 264 -2.35 -6.94 3.83
N PRO A 265 -2.56 -7.89 2.89
CA PRO A 265 -1.55 -8.88 2.54
C PRO A 265 -0.20 -8.25 2.16
N GLY A 266 0.88 -8.84 2.64
CA GLY A 266 2.24 -8.35 2.43
C GLY A 266 2.59 -7.07 3.21
N ARG A 267 1.93 -6.80 4.34
CA ARG A 267 2.23 -5.68 5.24
C ARG A 267 2.45 -6.22 6.66
N LEU A 268 3.71 -6.46 7.04
CA LEU A 268 4.12 -7.13 8.27
C LEU A 268 3.24 -8.38 8.56
N GLU A 269 3.03 -9.16 7.52
CA GLU A 269 2.17 -10.32 7.54
C GLU A 269 2.92 -11.57 7.98
N ILE A 270 2.37 -12.32 8.94
CA ILE A 270 2.90 -13.63 9.35
C ILE A 270 2.36 -14.68 8.36
N VAL A 271 3.25 -15.24 7.53
CA VAL A 271 2.89 -16.26 6.53
C VAL A 271 3.26 -17.70 6.97
N ARG A 272 4.11 -17.87 7.98
CA ARG A 272 4.46 -19.15 8.60
C ARG A 272 4.81 -18.93 10.07
N ARG A 273 4.52 -19.90 10.91
CA ARG A 273 4.71 -19.78 12.38
C ARG A 273 5.93 -20.53 12.94
N SER A 274 6.54 -21.44 12.18
CA SER A 274 7.69 -22.22 12.66
C SER A 274 8.65 -22.58 11.50
N PRO A 275 9.85 -21.94 11.43
CA PRO A 275 10.16 -20.69 12.09
C PRO A 275 9.15 -19.60 11.66
N THR A 276 9.01 -18.55 12.46
CA THR A 276 8.13 -17.45 12.10
C THR A 276 8.67 -16.78 10.83
N VAL A 277 7.85 -16.69 9.78
CA VAL A 277 8.19 -15.95 8.56
C VAL A 277 7.24 -14.77 8.43
N LEU A 278 7.82 -13.58 8.40
CA LEU A 278 7.16 -12.31 8.14
C LEU A 278 7.43 -11.88 6.70
N VAL A 279 6.43 -11.29 6.06
CA VAL A 279 6.61 -10.67 4.74
C VAL A 279 6.16 -9.22 4.79
N ASP A 280 6.95 -8.31 4.19
CA ASP A 280 6.60 -6.91 4.05
C ASP A 280 7.08 -6.34 2.71
N ALA A 281 6.21 -5.63 2.02
CA ALA A 281 6.45 -5.10 0.69
C ALA A 281 7.10 -3.69 0.68
N ALA A 282 7.80 -3.30 1.73
CA ALA A 282 8.62 -2.10 1.74
C ALA A 282 9.65 -2.14 0.61
N HIS A 283 9.76 -1.04 -0.15
CA HIS A 283 10.56 -0.98 -1.38
C HIS A 283 11.18 0.41 -1.64
N ASN A 284 11.16 1.26 -0.63
CA ASN A 284 11.81 2.57 -0.60
C ASN A 284 12.27 2.90 0.84
N PRO A 285 13.14 3.89 1.06
CA PRO A 285 13.66 4.21 2.38
C PRO A 285 12.57 4.54 3.42
N ALA A 286 11.54 5.29 3.04
CA ALA A 286 10.44 5.60 3.96
C ALA A 286 9.63 4.36 4.36
N GLY A 287 9.40 3.43 3.43
CA GLY A 287 8.78 2.14 3.71
C GLY A 287 9.64 1.27 4.63
N MET A 288 10.98 1.27 4.44
CA MET A 288 11.89 0.53 5.32
C MET A 288 11.90 1.07 6.75
N ARG A 289 11.88 2.40 6.94
CA ARG A 289 11.74 2.98 8.29
C ARG A 289 10.44 2.55 8.98
N ALA A 290 9.32 2.55 8.24
CA ALA A 290 8.03 2.11 8.78
C ALA A 290 8.03 0.60 9.11
N LEU A 291 8.67 -0.22 8.28
CA LEU A 291 8.84 -1.65 8.50
C LEU A 291 9.68 -1.93 9.76
N THR A 292 10.87 -1.36 9.87
CA THR A 292 11.79 -1.61 10.99
C THR A 292 11.20 -1.12 12.31
N ALA A 293 10.59 0.07 12.34
CA ALA A 293 9.88 0.56 13.52
C ALA A 293 8.70 -0.36 13.92
N GLY A 294 7.92 -0.85 12.93
CA GLY A 294 6.82 -1.78 13.19
C GLY A 294 7.29 -3.16 13.65
N LEU A 295 8.45 -3.60 13.20
CA LEU A 295 9.08 -4.86 13.62
C LEU A 295 9.51 -4.80 15.10
N GLU A 296 10.23 -3.75 15.48
CA GLU A 296 10.68 -3.52 16.85
C GLU A 296 9.51 -3.37 17.85
N ASP A 297 8.47 -2.69 17.41
CA ASP A 297 7.30 -2.39 18.22
C ASP A 297 6.40 -3.62 18.47
N ALA A 298 6.20 -4.46 17.46
CA ALA A 298 5.20 -5.53 17.52
C ALA A 298 5.78 -6.93 17.77
N PHE A 299 7.10 -7.12 17.63
CA PHE A 299 7.72 -8.44 17.69
C PHE A 299 8.98 -8.43 18.55
N ALA A 300 9.13 -9.48 19.35
CA ALA A 300 10.30 -9.69 20.19
C ALA A 300 11.06 -10.96 19.73
N PHE A 301 11.83 -10.84 18.66
CA PHE A 301 12.68 -11.91 18.18
C PHE A 301 14.06 -11.85 18.85
N ALA A 302 14.56 -13.01 19.29
CA ALA A 302 15.94 -13.13 19.75
C ALA A 302 16.93 -13.13 18.60
N ARG A 303 16.46 -13.49 17.40
CA ARG A 303 17.23 -13.49 16.15
C ARG A 303 16.32 -13.25 14.95
N MET A 304 16.74 -12.36 14.05
CA MET A 304 16.03 -12.08 12.81
C MET A 304 16.94 -12.23 11.59
N VAL A 305 16.52 -13.05 10.64
CA VAL A 305 17.23 -13.27 9.37
C VAL A 305 16.43 -12.64 8.24
N GLY A 306 17.06 -11.70 7.49
CA GLY A 306 16.44 -11.07 6.33
C GLY A 306 16.60 -11.90 5.05
N VAL A 307 15.56 -12.02 4.23
CA VAL A 307 15.63 -12.45 2.82
C VAL A 307 15.25 -11.25 1.97
N VAL A 308 16.22 -10.72 1.22
CA VAL A 308 16.06 -9.41 0.58
C VAL A 308 16.37 -9.47 -0.91
N ALA A 309 15.41 -8.97 -1.71
CA ALA A 309 15.59 -8.73 -3.13
C ALA A 309 14.98 -7.37 -3.51
N ILE A 310 15.78 -6.48 -4.06
CA ILE A 310 15.44 -5.09 -4.37
C ILE A 310 15.47 -4.89 -5.88
N LEU A 311 14.61 -4.00 -6.40
CA LEU A 311 14.62 -3.65 -7.82
C LEU A 311 15.76 -2.65 -8.11
N SER A 312 16.35 -2.74 -9.29
CA SER A 312 17.55 -1.99 -9.69
C SER A 312 17.35 -0.47 -9.81
N ASP A 313 16.09 -0.02 -9.82
CA ASP A 313 15.70 1.40 -9.87
C ASP A 313 15.46 2.01 -8.49
N LYS A 314 15.70 1.26 -7.41
CA LYS A 314 15.49 1.70 -6.03
C LYS A 314 16.80 2.05 -5.33
N ASP A 315 16.71 2.85 -4.29
CA ASP A 315 17.81 3.23 -3.40
C ASP A 315 18.13 2.06 -2.45
N ALA A 316 18.86 1.07 -2.98
CA ALA A 316 19.16 -0.16 -2.27
C ALA A 316 20.12 0.07 -1.09
N GLU A 317 21.05 1.01 -1.20
CA GLU A 317 22.02 1.33 -0.16
C GLU A 317 21.31 1.83 1.09
N THR A 318 20.53 2.89 1.00
CA THR A 318 19.76 3.42 2.14
C THR A 318 18.76 2.40 2.69
N MET A 319 18.15 1.57 1.83
CA MET A 319 17.24 0.52 2.30
C MET A 319 17.96 -0.55 3.13
N LEU A 320 19.18 -0.96 2.75
CA LEU A 320 20.00 -1.92 3.49
C LEU A 320 20.51 -1.31 4.81
N GLU A 321 20.96 -0.05 4.82
CA GLU A 321 21.37 0.67 6.04
C GLU A 321 20.24 0.71 7.08
N LEU A 322 19.00 0.94 6.64
CA LEU A 322 17.83 0.96 7.53
C LEU A 322 17.46 -0.42 8.07
N LEU A 323 17.74 -1.49 7.32
CA LEU A 323 17.48 -2.87 7.76
C LEU A 323 18.57 -3.41 8.71
N GLU A 324 19.79 -2.90 8.61
CA GLU A 324 20.97 -3.45 9.28
C GLU A 324 20.77 -3.60 10.81
N PRO A 325 20.22 -2.60 11.54
CA PRO A 325 20.04 -2.71 13.00
C PRO A 325 19.02 -3.77 13.43
N SER A 326 18.08 -4.12 12.55
CA SER A 326 16.98 -5.06 12.84
C SER A 326 17.26 -6.50 12.44
N LEU A 327 18.40 -6.78 11.78
CA LEU A 327 18.72 -8.10 11.26
C LEU A 327 20.04 -8.62 11.80
N ASP A 328 20.09 -9.86 12.31
CA ASP A 328 21.32 -10.53 12.69
C ASP A 328 22.09 -11.08 11.47
N HIS A 329 21.36 -11.45 10.43
CA HIS A 329 21.93 -11.99 9.19
C HIS A 329 21.05 -11.62 8.01
N ILE A 330 21.65 -11.42 6.83
CA ILE A 330 20.91 -11.12 5.60
C ILE A 330 21.25 -12.13 4.50
N VAL A 331 20.22 -12.67 3.86
CA VAL A 331 20.29 -13.53 2.69
C VAL A 331 19.84 -12.71 1.48
N ILE A 332 20.77 -12.38 0.61
CA ILE A 332 20.53 -11.63 -0.62
C ILE A 332 20.14 -12.57 -1.73
N THR A 333 19.07 -12.22 -2.44
CA THR A 333 18.54 -13.02 -3.55
C THR A 333 17.97 -12.15 -4.66
N ARG A 334 17.29 -12.76 -5.64
CA ARG A 334 16.47 -12.08 -6.66
C ARG A 334 15.04 -12.59 -6.63
N ASN A 335 14.12 -11.76 -7.09
CA ASN A 335 12.74 -12.11 -7.37
C ASN A 335 12.51 -12.36 -8.89
N THR A 336 11.29 -12.71 -9.27
CA THR A 336 10.92 -13.02 -10.66
C THR A 336 10.87 -11.79 -11.59
N SER A 337 10.94 -10.59 -11.06
CA SER A 337 10.94 -9.36 -11.87
C SER A 337 12.20 -9.26 -12.75
N PRO A 338 12.07 -8.90 -14.03
CA PRO A 338 13.22 -8.59 -14.88
C PRO A 338 14.00 -7.36 -14.41
N ARG A 339 13.41 -6.54 -13.51
CA ARG A 339 14.07 -5.39 -12.87
C ARG A 339 14.76 -5.74 -11.56
N SER A 340 14.72 -7.00 -11.11
CA SER A 340 15.43 -7.40 -9.89
C SER A 340 16.92 -7.08 -10.02
N MET A 341 17.49 -6.45 -8.97
CA MET A 341 18.94 -6.19 -8.94
C MET A 341 19.69 -7.52 -8.96
N ASP A 342 20.81 -7.56 -9.64
CA ASP A 342 21.69 -8.74 -9.65
C ASP A 342 22.14 -9.06 -8.21
N PRO A 343 21.99 -10.33 -7.74
CA PRO A 343 22.34 -10.70 -6.37
C PRO A 343 23.80 -10.46 -6.00
N ALA A 344 24.73 -10.55 -6.95
CA ALA A 344 26.13 -10.29 -6.66
C ALA A 344 26.37 -8.80 -6.40
N ARG A 345 25.70 -7.92 -7.16
CA ARG A 345 25.77 -6.47 -6.93
C ARG A 345 25.10 -6.06 -5.61
N LEU A 346 23.91 -6.58 -5.33
CA LEU A 346 23.20 -6.29 -4.08
C LEU A 346 23.97 -6.87 -2.88
N GLY A 347 24.57 -8.06 -3.04
CA GLY A 347 25.42 -8.71 -2.04
C GLY A 347 26.67 -7.92 -1.71
N ALA A 348 27.32 -7.31 -2.72
CA ALA A 348 28.48 -6.44 -2.47
C ALA A 348 28.11 -5.23 -1.61
N LEU A 349 27.00 -4.54 -1.91
CA LEU A 349 26.47 -3.46 -1.05
C LEU A 349 26.15 -3.95 0.35
N ALA A 350 25.51 -5.13 0.46
CA ALA A 350 25.18 -5.70 1.77
C ALA A 350 26.45 -6.00 2.61
N VAL A 351 27.52 -6.49 2.00
CA VAL A 351 28.80 -6.76 2.68
C VAL A 351 29.43 -5.47 3.21
N GLU A 352 29.35 -4.36 2.47
CA GLU A 352 29.85 -3.07 2.93
C GLU A 352 29.09 -2.57 4.17
N ILE A 353 27.79 -2.86 4.30
CA ILE A 353 26.93 -2.37 5.38
C ILE A 353 26.89 -3.36 6.57
N PHE A 354 26.70 -4.65 6.31
CA PHE A 354 26.52 -5.69 7.34
C PHE A 354 27.82 -6.37 7.77
N GLY A 355 28.87 -6.32 6.95
CA GLY A 355 30.08 -7.11 7.11
C GLY A 355 29.93 -8.52 6.50
N GLU A 356 31.07 -9.10 6.08
CA GLU A 356 31.11 -10.38 5.33
C GLU A 356 30.46 -11.55 6.10
N ASP A 357 30.65 -11.58 7.43
CA ASP A 357 30.16 -12.69 8.28
C ASP A 357 28.62 -12.72 8.41
N ARG A 358 27.93 -11.59 8.14
CA ARG A 358 26.48 -11.48 8.26
C ARG A 358 25.74 -11.56 6.92
N VAL A 359 26.44 -11.79 5.81
CA VAL A 359 25.85 -11.79 4.46
C VAL A 359 25.99 -13.16 3.80
N THR A 360 24.90 -13.65 3.27
CA THR A 360 24.88 -14.83 2.39
C THR A 360 24.20 -14.45 1.08
N VAL A 361 24.81 -14.79 -0.05
CA VAL A 361 24.22 -14.57 -1.38
C VAL A 361 23.72 -15.90 -1.92
N VAL A 362 22.40 -15.98 -2.18
CA VAL A 362 21.73 -17.14 -2.75
C VAL A 362 20.91 -16.68 -3.95
N ARG A 363 21.16 -17.22 -5.12
CA ARG A 363 20.60 -16.68 -6.35
C ARG A 363 19.09 -16.78 -6.42
N ASP A 364 18.54 -17.92 -6.09
CA ASP A 364 17.13 -18.23 -6.29
C ASP A 364 16.34 -18.15 -4.97
N LEU A 365 15.17 -17.55 -5.02
CA LEU A 365 14.37 -17.25 -3.83
C LEU A 365 13.96 -18.49 -3.01
N PRO A 366 13.58 -19.64 -3.61
CA PRO A 366 13.31 -20.85 -2.83
C PRO A 366 14.48 -21.28 -1.96
N ASP A 367 15.69 -21.35 -2.53
CA ASP A 367 16.91 -21.73 -1.83
C ASP A 367 17.30 -20.67 -0.77
N ALA A 368 17.02 -19.39 -1.05
CA ALA A 368 17.24 -18.30 -0.09
C ALA A 368 16.32 -18.40 1.13
N LEU A 369 15.06 -18.77 0.95
CA LEU A 369 14.11 -19.01 2.03
C LEU A 369 14.54 -20.18 2.91
N ASP A 370 14.95 -21.30 2.30
CA ASP A 370 15.45 -22.48 3.01
C ASP A 370 16.75 -22.18 3.76
N ARG A 371 17.65 -21.42 3.15
CA ARG A 371 18.89 -20.98 3.79
C ARG A 371 18.63 -20.08 4.98
N ALA A 372 17.73 -19.10 4.85
CA ALA A 372 17.36 -18.20 5.94
C ALA A 372 16.70 -18.97 7.10
N ALA A 373 15.81 -19.91 6.81
CA ALA A 373 15.22 -20.78 7.84
C ALA A 373 16.28 -21.59 8.56
N THR A 374 17.23 -22.19 7.85
CA THR A 374 18.36 -22.94 8.42
C THR A 374 19.21 -22.05 9.35
N ILE A 375 19.53 -20.82 8.93
CA ILE A 375 20.30 -19.88 9.74
C ILE A 375 19.52 -19.45 10.99
N ALA A 376 18.22 -19.21 10.87
CA ALA A 376 17.36 -18.85 11.99
C ALA A 376 17.25 -19.97 13.04
N GLU A 377 17.28 -21.24 12.61
CA GLU A 377 17.14 -22.40 13.49
C GLU A 377 18.47 -22.85 14.12
N ALA A 378 19.63 -22.58 13.48
CA ALA A 378 20.93 -23.17 13.85
C ALA A 378 21.46 -22.76 15.24
N GLU A 379 21.08 -21.61 15.79
CA GLU A 379 21.68 -21.04 17.02
C GLU A 379 20.68 -20.77 18.15
N GLY A 380 19.42 -21.23 18.03
CA GLY A 380 18.35 -20.84 18.95
C GLY A 380 17.55 -21.99 19.56
N GLY A 381 18.14 -23.11 19.95
CA GLY A 381 17.43 -24.13 20.76
C GLY A 381 16.10 -24.62 20.16
N GLY A 382 16.05 -24.89 18.88
CA GLY A 382 14.84 -25.35 18.18
C GLY A 382 13.95 -24.26 17.56
N GLY A 383 14.53 -23.10 17.23
CA GLY A 383 13.81 -22.02 16.49
C GLY A 383 12.87 -21.16 17.34
N ILE A 384 12.88 -21.34 18.66
CA ILE A 384 12.07 -20.52 19.58
C ILE A 384 12.67 -19.11 19.65
N GLY A 385 11.85 -18.10 19.31
CA GLY A 385 12.28 -16.70 19.31
C GLY A 385 13.06 -16.25 18.08
N SER A 386 13.15 -17.08 17.02
CA SER A 386 13.78 -16.71 15.76
C SER A 386 12.75 -16.42 14.67
N GLY A 387 13.06 -15.44 13.80
CA GLY A 387 12.21 -15.04 12.69
C GLY A 387 12.97 -14.90 11.37
N VAL A 388 12.24 -15.01 10.28
CA VAL A 388 12.70 -14.69 8.93
C VAL A 388 11.83 -13.53 8.41
N LEU A 389 12.46 -12.47 7.93
CA LEU A 389 11.81 -11.32 7.29
C LEU A 389 12.08 -11.35 5.79
N VAL A 390 11.04 -11.42 4.98
CA VAL A 390 11.14 -11.31 3.52
C VAL A 390 10.68 -9.94 3.08
N THR A 391 11.55 -9.17 2.41
CA THR A 391 11.25 -7.78 2.04
C THR A 391 12.06 -7.27 0.84
N GLY A 392 11.90 -5.98 0.53
CA GLY A 392 12.64 -5.24 -0.49
C GLY A 392 11.87 -4.98 -1.77
N SER A 393 10.74 -5.67 -2.01
CA SER A 393 9.88 -5.45 -3.18
C SER A 393 8.53 -6.15 -3.01
N VAL A 394 7.48 -5.56 -3.59
CA VAL A 394 6.18 -6.22 -3.73
C VAL A 394 6.29 -7.57 -4.42
N VAL A 395 7.16 -7.68 -5.46
CA VAL A 395 7.37 -8.93 -6.20
C VAL A 395 8.04 -9.99 -5.33
N THR A 396 9.03 -9.60 -4.51
CA THR A 396 9.68 -10.53 -3.57
C THR A 396 8.66 -11.13 -2.59
N VAL A 397 7.78 -10.30 -2.07
CA VAL A 397 6.71 -10.74 -1.17
C VAL A 397 5.70 -11.65 -1.87
N ALA A 398 5.29 -11.29 -3.08
CA ALA A 398 4.38 -12.09 -3.89
C ALA A 398 4.94 -13.50 -4.16
N ASP A 399 6.19 -13.55 -4.62
CA ASP A 399 6.89 -14.81 -4.90
C ASP A 399 7.04 -15.66 -3.63
N ALA A 400 7.42 -15.05 -2.49
CA ALA A 400 7.57 -15.74 -1.22
C ALA A 400 6.23 -16.29 -0.69
N ARG A 401 5.15 -15.51 -0.74
CA ARG A 401 3.81 -15.95 -0.37
C ARG A 401 3.38 -17.18 -1.18
N MET A 402 3.61 -17.16 -2.49
CA MET A 402 3.29 -18.28 -3.39
C MET A 402 4.09 -19.53 -3.01
N LEU A 403 5.40 -19.41 -2.78
CA LEU A 403 6.27 -20.51 -2.38
C LEU A 403 5.90 -21.11 -1.02
N LEU A 404 5.38 -20.29 -0.11
CA LEU A 404 4.93 -20.70 1.22
C LEU A 404 3.46 -21.17 1.25
N GLY A 405 2.80 -21.26 0.09
CA GLY A 405 1.44 -21.76 -0.05
C GLY A 405 0.36 -20.81 0.48
N VAL A 406 0.69 -19.52 0.67
CA VAL A 406 -0.27 -18.49 1.07
C VAL A 406 -0.95 -17.96 -0.19
N THR A 407 -2.08 -18.52 -0.52
CA THR A 407 -2.94 -18.02 -1.59
C THR A 407 -3.75 -16.84 -1.07
N SER A 408 -3.95 -15.81 -1.91
CA SER A 408 -4.84 -14.70 -1.58
C SER A 408 -6.26 -15.22 -1.32
N SER A 409 -6.74 -14.98 -0.12
CA SER A 409 -8.17 -15.02 0.21
C SER A 409 -8.76 -13.66 -0.13
#